data_b8b5375d259e8f1c18dab0d1cb7f7e48
#
_entry.id   b8b5375d259e8f1c18dab0d1cb7f7e48
#
_cell.length_a   1.000
_cell.length_b   1.000
_cell.length_c   1.000
_cell.angle_alpha   90.00
_cell.angle_beta   90.00
_cell.angle_gamma   90.00
#
_symmetry.space_group_name_H-M   'P 1'
#
loop_
_entity.id
_entity.type
_entity.pdbx_description
1 polymer ?
#
loop_
_entity_poly.entity_id
_entity_poly.type
_entity_poly.pdbx_seq_one_letter_code
_entity_poly.pdbx_strand_id
1 'polypeptide(L)'
;VLNNIFIDCVPSLYIDARGLGWMADSPLRWIKEAEEKGTILGIAYNQPPYSTRYPKLANILNDEPKAPKGNVISRNICVGGYWDKPAGFWNASIENKARPYLTMEDNVVAPSSGVKDSLSKSFVIADPLFVNQKNPEQGKYQLDANSPALKRGFKQLPFGKIGLYQSD
;
A
#
# COMPACT_ATOMS: atom_id res chain seq x y z
N VAL A 1 2.28 -2.33 2.05
CA VAL A 1 3.28 -1.26 1.82
C VAL A 1 3.60 -0.64 3.17
N LEU A 2 4.78 -0.96 3.71
CA LEU A 2 5.14 -0.56 5.07
C LEU A 2 6.53 0.07 5.10
N ASN A 3 6.67 1.18 5.85
CA ASN A 3 7.96 1.77 6.19
C ASN A 3 8.82 2.16 4.96
N ASN A 4 8.19 2.84 3.99
CA ASN A 4 8.88 3.33 2.79
C ASN A 4 8.99 4.85 2.80
N ILE A 5 9.94 5.37 2.03
CA ILE A 5 10.05 6.79 1.69
C ILE A 5 9.83 6.93 0.19
N PHE A 6 8.83 7.72 -0.18
CA PHE A 6 8.48 8.07 -1.56
C PHE A 6 8.90 9.51 -1.81
N ILE A 7 9.74 9.74 -2.81
CA ILE A 7 10.21 11.07 -3.20
C ILE A 7 9.77 11.33 -4.64
N ASP A 8 9.04 12.39 -4.85
CA ASP A 8 8.54 12.86 -6.16
C ASP A 8 7.82 11.78 -7.00
N CYS A 9 7.23 10.79 -6.34
CA CYS A 9 6.45 9.75 -7.02
C CYS A 9 5.07 10.27 -7.45
N VAL A 10 4.61 9.88 -8.65
CA VAL A 10 3.32 10.30 -9.20
C VAL A 10 2.62 9.11 -9.85
N PRO A 11 1.66 8.48 -9.19
CA PRO A 11 1.36 8.58 -7.76
C PRO A 11 2.38 7.85 -6.88
N SER A 12 2.42 8.19 -5.60
CA SER A 12 3.21 7.44 -4.61
C SER A 12 2.56 6.11 -4.26
N LEU A 13 1.24 6.02 -4.41
CA LEU A 13 0.44 4.85 -4.10
C LEU A 13 -0.58 4.60 -5.21
N TYR A 14 -0.64 3.35 -5.64
CA TYR A 14 -1.66 2.88 -6.57
C TYR A 14 -2.27 1.57 -6.06
N ILE A 15 -3.61 1.54 -5.99
CA ILE A 15 -4.36 0.34 -5.62
C ILE A 15 -5.26 -0.06 -6.78
N ASP A 16 -5.12 -1.30 -7.23
CA ASP A 16 -6.00 -1.87 -8.24
C ASP A 16 -7.32 -2.33 -7.59
N ALA A 17 -8.38 -1.62 -7.89
CA ALA A 17 -9.73 -1.93 -7.43
C ALA A 17 -10.71 -2.12 -8.59
N ARG A 18 -10.21 -2.48 -9.78
CA ARG A 18 -11.05 -2.65 -10.97
C ARG A 18 -12.16 -3.68 -10.79
N GLY A 19 -11.97 -4.68 -9.95
CA GLY A 19 -12.99 -5.67 -9.60
C GLY A 19 -14.21 -5.10 -8.87
N LEU A 20 -14.09 -3.91 -8.27
CA LEU A 20 -15.18 -3.15 -7.67
C LEU A 20 -15.71 -2.03 -8.61
N GLY A 21 -15.06 -1.83 -9.73
CA GLY A 21 -15.37 -0.80 -10.73
C GLY A 21 -15.86 -1.41 -12.03
N TRP A 22 -15.21 -1.05 -13.13
CA TRP A 22 -15.62 -1.41 -14.48
C TRP A 22 -15.53 -2.91 -14.79
N MET A 23 -14.80 -3.68 -14.00
CA MET A 23 -14.76 -5.16 -14.08
C MET A 23 -15.65 -5.86 -13.05
N ALA A 24 -16.51 -5.13 -12.34
CA ALA A 24 -17.37 -5.74 -11.31
C ALA A 24 -18.23 -6.88 -11.84
N ASP A 25 -18.79 -6.69 -13.05
CA ASP A 25 -19.66 -7.65 -13.71
C ASP A 25 -18.88 -8.67 -14.56
N SER A 26 -17.57 -8.50 -14.71
CA SER A 26 -16.75 -9.44 -15.46
C SER A 26 -16.60 -10.75 -14.68
N PRO A 27 -16.92 -11.91 -15.30
CA PRO A 27 -16.64 -13.19 -14.69
C PRO A 27 -15.12 -13.39 -14.63
N LEU A 28 -14.53 -13.19 -13.43
CA LEU A 28 -13.13 -13.53 -13.23
C LEU A 28 -13.00 -15.05 -13.37
N ARG A 29 -12.20 -15.49 -14.34
CA ARG A 29 -12.05 -16.90 -14.71
C ARG A 29 -11.81 -17.83 -13.50
N TRP A 30 -10.99 -17.39 -12.56
CA TRP A 30 -10.66 -18.19 -11.38
C TRP A 30 -11.82 -18.29 -10.38
N ILE A 31 -12.68 -17.25 -10.26
CA ILE A 31 -13.89 -17.29 -9.43
C ILE A 31 -14.86 -18.31 -10.02
N LYS A 32 -15.11 -18.19 -11.32
CA LYS A 32 -15.99 -19.13 -12.03
C LYS A 32 -15.49 -20.56 -11.90
N GLU A 33 -14.20 -20.80 -12.06
CA GLU A 33 -13.60 -22.12 -11.88
C GLU A 33 -13.79 -22.64 -10.44
N ALA A 34 -13.58 -21.77 -9.44
CA ALA A 34 -13.76 -22.13 -8.04
C ALA A 34 -15.21 -22.50 -7.70
N GLU A 35 -16.19 -21.76 -8.27
CA GLU A 35 -17.63 -22.03 -8.10
C GLU A 35 -18.07 -23.32 -8.80
N GLU A 36 -17.63 -23.55 -10.04
CA GLU A 36 -18.06 -24.67 -10.85
C GLU A 36 -17.33 -25.98 -10.55
N LYS A 37 -16.04 -25.90 -10.20
CA LYS A 37 -15.15 -27.06 -10.09
C LYS A 37 -14.53 -27.25 -8.71
N GLY A 38 -14.66 -26.28 -7.82
CA GLY A 38 -13.96 -26.29 -6.52
C GLY A 38 -12.44 -26.15 -6.64
N THR A 39 -11.95 -25.65 -7.78
CA THR A 39 -10.51 -25.48 -8.05
C THR A 39 -10.19 -24.06 -8.47
N ILE A 40 -8.95 -23.61 -8.19
CA ILE A 40 -8.38 -22.39 -8.75
C ILE A 40 -7.12 -22.79 -9.51
N LEU A 41 -7.08 -22.51 -10.81
CA LEU A 41 -6.02 -22.96 -11.72
C LEU A 41 -5.74 -24.46 -11.61
N GLY A 42 -6.80 -25.27 -11.51
CA GLY A 42 -6.70 -26.71 -11.34
C GLY A 42 -6.32 -27.21 -9.94
N ILE A 43 -6.13 -26.30 -8.98
CA ILE A 43 -5.74 -26.65 -7.62
C ILE A 43 -6.96 -26.69 -6.71
N ALA A 44 -7.14 -27.78 -5.96
CA ALA A 44 -8.19 -27.94 -4.95
C ALA A 44 -7.87 -27.07 -3.71
N TYR A 45 -8.01 -25.76 -3.84
CA TYR A 45 -7.60 -24.76 -2.87
C TYR A 45 -8.28 -24.89 -1.50
N ASN A 46 -9.50 -25.46 -1.47
CA ASN A 46 -10.33 -25.66 -0.28
C ASN A 46 -10.13 -27.02 0.38
N GLN A 47 -9.19 -27.84 -0.11
CA GLN A 47 -8.83 -29.15 0.45
C GLN A 47 -7.39 -29.16 0.99
N PRO A 48 -7.03 -30.08 1.90
CA PRO A 48 -5.65 -30.28 2.29
C PRO A 48 -4.75 -30.62 1.09
N PRO A 49 -3.50 -30.15 1.07
CA PRO A 49 -2.82 -29.45 2.17
C PRO A 49 -3.10 -27.95 2.25
N TYR A 50 -3.75 -27.38 1.22
CA TYR A 50 -3.94 -25.92 1.11
C TYR A 50 -4.86 -25.36 2.17
N SER A 51 -6.02 -25.97 2.39
CA SER A 51 -6.98 -25.52 3.42
C SER A 51 -6.41 -25.57 4.84
N THR A 52 -5.50 -26.52 5.10
CA THR A 52 -4.82 -26.61 6.40
C THR A 52 -3.75 -25.53 6.56
N ARG A 53 -2.96 -25.32 5.50
CA ARG A 53 -1.84 -24.37 5.54
C ARG A 53 -2.29 -22.91 5.39
N TYR A 54 -3.36 -22.68 4.61
CA TYR A 54 -3.90 -21.38 4.28
C TYR A 54 -5.42 -21.34 4.50
N PRO A 55 -5.89 -21.36 5.75
CA PRO A 55 -7.32 -21.50 6.05
C PRO A 55 -8.19 -20.37 5.47
N LYS A 56 -7.64 -19.16 5.33
CA LYS A 56 -8.33 -18.04 4.69
C LYS A 56 -8.57 -18.28 3.20
N LEU A 57 -7.68 -19.03 2.54
CA LEU A 57 -7.83 -19.35 1.12
C LEU A 57 -9.03 -20.27 0.88
N ALA A 58 -9.30 -21.18 1.78
CA ALA A 58 -10.46 -22.07 1.68
C ALA A 58 -11.80 -21.33 1.64
N ASN A 59 -11.84 -20.14 2.21
CA ASN A 59 -13.05 -19.29 2.26
C ASN A 59 -12.99 -18.09 1.30
N ILE A 60 -12.08 -18.09 0.32
CA ILE A 60 -11.82 -16.92 -0.54
C ILE A 60 -13.07 -16.41 -1.28
N LEU A 61 -13.98 -17.29 -1.67
CA LEU A 61 -15.20 -16.91 -2.39
C LEU A 61 -16.16 -16.09 -1.53
N ASN A 62 -16.15 -16.28 -0.21
CA ASN A 62 -16.98 -15.54 0.74
C ASN A 62 -16.25 -14.33 1.34
N ASP A 63 -15.01 -14.05 0.93
CA ASP A 63 -14.18 -12.99 1.48
C ASP A 63 -14.00 -11.83 0.48
N GLU A 64 -15.07 -11.47 -0.23
CA GLU A 64 -15.09 -10.36 -1.19
C GLU A 64 -13.96 -10.45 -2.25
N PRO A 65 -13.93 -11.52 -3.03
CA PRO A 65 -12.79 -11.90 -3.88
C PRO A 65 -12.43 -10.90 -4.98
N LYS A 66 -13.28 -9.90 -5.23
CA LYS A 66 -13.03 -8.81 -6.17
C LYS A 66 -12.49 -7.54 -5.52
N ALA A 67 -12.49 -7.49 -4.18
CA ALA A 67 -12.02 -6.32 -3.42
C ALA A 67 -10.52 -6.40 -3.14
N PRO A 68 -9.81 -5.25 -3.08
CA PRO A 68 -8.39 -5.19 -2.72
C PRO A 68 -8.18 -5.36 -1.21
N LYS A 69 -8.79 -6.37 -0.63
CA LYS A 69 -8.83 -6.63 0.80
C LYS A 69 -7.50 -7.10 1.37
N GLY A 70 -7.24 -6.74 2.62
CA GLY A 70 -6.03 -7.17 3.33
C GLY A 70 -4.76 -6.37 3.00
N ASN A 71 -4.85 -5.33 2.16
CA ASN A 71 -3.72 -4.45 1.91
C ASN A 71 -3.51 -3.50 3.09
N VAL A 72 -2.28 -3.46 3.60
CA VAL A 72 -1.87 -2.56 4.68
C VAL A 72 -0.89 -1.54 4.14
N ILE A 73 -1.17 -0.26 4.37
CA ILE A 73 -0.35 0.89 3.97
C ILE A 73 -0.10 1.71 5.22
N SER A 74 1.06 1.52 5.83
CA SER A 74 1.34 2.11 7.13
C SER A 74 2.78 2.56 7.28
N ARG A 75 2.98 3.62 8.06
CA ARG A 75 4.29 4.15 8.40
C ARG A 75 5.13 4.47 7.17
N ASN A 76 4.53 5.07 6.15
CA ASN A 76 5.25 5.55 4.98
C ASN A 76 5.43 7.07 5.06
N ILE A 77 6.45 7.57 4.40
CA ILE A 77 6.72 8.99 4.21
C ILE A 77 6.58 9.30 2.72
N CYS A 78 5.83 10.34 2.38
CA CYS A 78 5.70 10.84 1.02
C CYS A 78 6.12 12.31 0.97
N VAL A 79 7.08 12.65 0.11
CA VAL A 79 7.59 14.01 -0.07
C VAL A 79 7.58 14.34 -1.57
N GLY A 80 7.02 15.49 -1.93
CA GLY A 80 6.82 15.83 -3.32
C GLY A 80 5.84 14.89 -4.03
N GLY A 81 5.74 14.96 -5.36
CA GLY A 81 4.84 14.13 -6.12
C GLY A 81 3.40 14.17 -5.61
N TYR A 82 2.73 13.02 -5.58
CA TYR A 82 1.37 12.90 -5.05
C TYR A 82 1.24 11.63 -4.22
N TRP A 83 0.53 11.73 -3.09
CA TRP A 83 0.29 10.58 -2.21
C TRP A 83 -0.68 9.59 -2.84
N ASP A 84 -1.89 10.02 -3.13
CA ASP A 84 -2.96 9.19 -3.71
C ASP A 84 -3.78 9.99 -4.72
N LYS A 85 -3.11 10.70 -5.62
CA LYS A 85 -3.83 11.55 -6.57
C LYS A 85 -4.62 10.74 -7.58
N PRO A 86 -5.92 11.02 -7.73
CA PRO A 86 -6.69 10.56 -8.87
C PRO A 86 -6.29 11.35 -10.12
N ALA A 87 -5.15 11.02 -10.71
CA ALA A 87 -4.70 11.62 -11.95
C ALA A 87 -4.71 10.57 -13.06
N GLY A 88 -5.74 10.61 -13.87
CA GLY A 88 -5.82 9.83 -15.09
C GLY A 88 -6.09 8.34 -14.95
N PHE A 89 -5.42 7.65 -14.03
CA PHE A 89 -5.58 6.21 -13.75
C PHE A 89 -6.37 5.93 -12.47
N TRP A 90 -6.51 6.91 -11.60
CA TRP A 90 -7.23 6.79 -10.33
C TRP A 90 -8.44 7.69 -10.37
N ASN A 91 -9.61 7.15 -10.53
CA ASN A 91 -10.82 7.94 -10.40
C ASN A 91 -11.37 7.88 -8.98
N ALA A 92 -12.03 8.95 -8.55
CA ALA A 92 -12.59 9.07 -7.21
C ALA A 92 -13.55 7.91 -6.84
N SER A 93 -14.21 7.30 -7.83
CA SER A 93 -15.11 6.17 -7.60
C SER A 93 -14.33 4.90 -7.20
N ILE A 94 -13.16 4.67 -7.80
CA ILE A 94 -12.30 3.53 -7.46
C ILE A 94 -11.70 3.74 -6.08
N GLU A 95 -11.21 4.94 -5.80
CA GLU A 95 -10.68 5.30 -4.50
C GLU A 95 -11.72 5.10 -3.40
N ASN A 96 -12.91 5.65 -3.57
CA ASN A 96 -13.99 5.50 -2.61
C ASN A 96 -14.42 4.04 -2.43
N LYS A 97 -14.43 3.24 -3.49
CA LYS A 97 -14.77 1.82 -3.43
C LYS A 97 -13.68 0.97 -2.78
N ALA A 98 -12.40 1.28 -3.01
CA ALA A 98 -11.29 0.51 -2.46
C ALA A 98 -11.02 0.82 -1.00
N ARG A 99 -11.17 2.07 -0.58
CA ARG A 99 -10.78 2.56 0.74
C ARG A 99 -11.34 1.75 1.92
N PRO A 100 -12.60 1.28 1.93
CA PRO A 100 -13.11 0.44 3.02
C PRO A 100 -12.38 -0.88 3.23
N TYR A 101 -11.65 -1.34 2.21
CA TYR A 101 -10.92 -2.62 2.22
C TYR A 101 -9.44 -2.46 2.57
N LEU A 102 -8.97 -1.23 2.75
CA LEU A 102 -7.57 -0.92 3.02
C LEU A 102 -7.37 -0.55 4.48
N THR A 103 -6.31 -1.04 5.08
CA THR A 103 -5.79 -0.51 6.34
C THR A 103 -4.75 0.55 5.99
N MET A 104 -5.05 1.81 6.30
CA MET A 104 -4.15 2.94 6.07
C MET A 104 -3.98 3.71 7.38
N GLU A 105 -2.77 3.76 7.91
CA GLU A 105 -2.49 4.38 9.20
C GLU A 105 -1.05 4.87 9.32
N ASP A 106 -0.81 5.84 10.19
CA ASP A 106 0.52 6.31 10.58
C ASP A 106 1.44 6.78 9.43
N ASN A 107 0.87 7.13 8.28
CA ASN A 107 1.64 7.69 7.18
C ASN A 107 1.87 9.20 7.40
N VAL A 108 3.01 9.69 6.95
CA VAL A 108 3.35 11.12 6.94
C VAL A 108 3.46 11.59 5.50
N VAL A 109 2.66 12.60 5.15
CA VAL A 109 2.65 13.20 3.81
C VAL A 109 3.09 14.64 3.92
N ALA A 110 4.19 15.00 3.27
CA ALA A 110 4.70 16.36 3.32
C ALA A 110 3.73 17.33 2.60
N PRO A 111 3.64 18.59 3.04
CA PRO A 111 2.81 19.60 2.38
C PRO A 111 3.11 19.77 0.89
N SER A 112 4.37 19.55 0.49
CA SER A 112 4.83 19.58 -0.92
C SER A 112 4.18 18.52 -1.81
N SER A 113 3.56 17.49 -1.24
CA SER A 113 2.86 16.43 -2.00
C SER A 113 1.48 16.83 -2.51
N GLY A 114 1.09 18.10 -2.37
CA GLY A 114 -0.14 18.66 -2.95
C GLY A 114 -1.46 18.18 -2.31
N VAL A 115 -1.38 17.45 -1.23
CA VAL A 115 -2.55 17.02 -0.45
C VAL A 115 -3.02 18.19 0.39
N LYS A 116 -4.26 18.64 0.21
CA LYS A 116 -4.82 19.81 0.92
C LYS A 116 -5.62 19.47 2.16
N ASP A 117 -6.14 18.26 2.25
CA ASP A 117 -6.95 17.80 3.37
C ASP A 117 -6.39 16.54 3.98
N SER A 118 -6.36 16.49 5.30
CA SER A 118 -6.20 15.24 6.02
C SER A 118 -7.51 14.44 5.90
N LEU A 119 -7.71 13.84 4.74
CA LEU A 119 -8.89 12.99 4.48
C LEU A 119 -8.93 11.79 5.40
N SER A 120 -8.58 11.94 6.64
CA SER A 120 -8.82 10.92 7.63
C SER A 120 -7.61 10.58 8.52
N LYS A 121 -7.85 9.66 9.39
CA LYS A 121 -6.87 8.98 10.25
C LYS A 121 -5.74 8.26 9.49
N SER A 122 -5.78 8.25 8.15
CA SER A 122 -4.85 7.49 7.29
C SER A 122 -3.45 8.08 7.20
N PHE A 123 -3.32 9.40 7.38
CA PHE A 123 -2.04 10.08 7.34
C PHE A 123 -2.10 11.43 8.07
N VAL A 124 -0.94 11.98 8.35
CA VAL A 124 -0.78 13.36 8.82
C VAL A 124 -0.03 14.17 7.78
N ILE A 125 -0.50 15.40 7.55
CA ILE A 125 0.23 16.37 6.72
C ILE A 125 1.26 17.05 7.62
N ALA A 126 2.54 16.74 7.43
CA ALA A 126 3.64 17.29 8.20
C ALA A 126 4.96 17.17 7.44
N ASP A 127 5.91 18.06 7.76
CA ASP A 127 7.30 17.89 7.34
C ASP A 127 7.90 16.65 8.04
N PRO A 128 8.45 15.69 7.30
CA PRO A 128 9.10 14.52 7.88
C PRO A 128 10.38 14.85 8.68
N LEU A 129 10.93 16.05 8.56
CA LEU A 129 12.13 16.53 9.23
C LEU A 129 13.35 15.68 8.90
N PHE A 130 13.75 15.63 7.64
CA PHE A 130 15.05 15.08 7.29
C PHE A 130 16.20 15.92 7.87
N VAL A 131 17.24 15.29 8.39
CA VAL A 131 18.42 15.97 8.96
C VAL A 131 19.07 16.91 7.93
N ASN A 132 19.20 16.47 6.67
CA ASN A 132 19.59 17.33 5.58
C ASN A 132 18.34 17.67 4.73
N GLN A 133 17.67 18.76 5.09
CA GLN A 133 16.43 19.17 4.43
C GLN A 133 16.63 19.64 2.97
N LYS A 134 17.81 20.17 2.64
CA LYS A 134 18.10 20.64 1.27
C LYS A 134 18.43 19.51 0.32
N ASN A 135 19.17 18.54 0.80
CA ASN A 135 19.62 17.37 0.04
C ASN A 135 19.43 16.10 0.88
N PRO A 136 18.16 15.62 1.04
CA PRO A 136 17.86 14.46 1.89
C PRO A 136 18.66 13.20 1.52
N GLU A 137 18.92 13.01 0.22
CA GLU A 137 19.71 11.89 -0.32
C GLU A 137 21.15 11.89 0.20
N GLN A 138 21.80 13.07 0.36
CA GLN A 138 23.15 13.18 0.92
C GLN A 138 23.17 12.83 2.42
N GLY A 139 22.06 13.12 3.12
CA GLY A 139 21.83 12.70 4.50
C GLY A 139 21.30 11.26 4.60
N LYS A 140 21.28 10.50 3.50
CA LYS A 140 20.73 9.15 3.45
C LYS A 140 19.32 9.09 4.04
N TYR A 141 18.50 10.13 3.79
CA TYR A 141 17.13 10.26 4.29
C TYR A 141 17.00 10.03 5.81
N GLN A 142 18.04 10.38 6.56
CA GLN A 142 18.01 10.30 8.01
C GLN A 142 17.00 11.31 8.57
N LEU A 143 16.20 10.87 9.51
CA LEU A 143 15.20 11.70 10.18
C LEU A 143 15.75 12.30 11.47
N ASP A 144 15.34 13.55 11.76
CA ASP A 144 15.54 14.17 13.06
C ASP A 144 14.77 13.41 14.14
N ALA A 145 15.28 13.40 15.36
CA ALA A 145 14.66 12.71 16.50
C ALA A 145 13.22 13.20 16.79
N ASN A 146 12.89 14.43 16.40
CA ASN A 146 11.55 15.00 16.57
C ASN A 146 10.60 14.67 15.41
N SER A 147 11.06 13.96 14.41
CA SER A 147 10.26 13.62 13.22
C SER A 147 8.88 13.06 13.59
N PRO A 148 7.80 13.57 12.98
CA PRO A 148 6.47 13.02 13.18
C PRO A 148 6.37 11.58 12.68
N ALA A 149 7.21 11.17 11.73
CA ALA A 149 7.23 9.80 11.22
C ALA A 149 7.78 8.82 12.28
N LEU A 150 8.87 9.18 12.99
CA LEU A 150 9.39 8.36 14.06
C LEU A 150 8.39 8.20 15.21
N LYS A 151 7.69 9.29 15.58
CA LYS A 151 6.63 9.26 16.60
C LYS A 151 5.45 8.36 16.22
N ARG A 152 5.28 8.09 14.93
CA ARG A 152 4.26 7.19 14.37
C ARG A 152 4.79 5.79 14.07
N GLY A 153 5.98 5.46 14.54
CA GLY A 153 6.55 4.13 14.43
C GLY A 153 7.25 3.84 13.10
N PHE A 154 7.52 4.84 12.27
CA PHE A 154 8.47 4.68 11.16
C PHE A 154 9.84 4.28 11.71
N LYS A 155 10.46 3.29 11.09
CA LYS A 155 11.81 2.85 11.45
C LYS A 155 12.81 3.41 10.46
N GLN A 156 13.84 4.06 10.96
CA GLN A 156 14.91 4.58 10.11
C GLN A 156 15.45 3.47 9.21
N LEU A 157 15.54 3.76 7.91
CA LEU A 157 16.07 2.80 6.93
C LEU A 157 17.59 2.64 7.13
N PRO A 158 18.09 1.42 7.17
CA PRO A 158 19.52 1.14 7.42
C PRO A 158 20.33 1.30 6.12
N PHE A 159 20.40 2.51 5.57
CA PHE A 159 21.06 2.79 4.29
C PHE A 159 22.51 2.30 4.21
N GLY A 160 23.23 2.26 5.35
CA GLY A 160 24.58 1.70 5.39
C GLY A 160 24.65 0.17 5.18
N LYS A 161 23.49 -0.50 5.20
CA LYS A 161 23.35 -1.97 4.98
C LYS A 161 22.59 -2.31 3.71
N ILE A 162 22.24 -1.30 2.87
CA ILE A 162 21.53 -1.47 1.63
C ILE A 162 22.53 -1.36 0.47
N GLY A 163 22.51 -2.33 -0.43
CA GLY A 163 23.36 -2.38 -1.61
C GLY A 163 24.11 -3.70 -1.73
N LEU A 164 25.02 -3.77 -2.68
CA LEU A 164 25.89 -4.92 -2.87
C LEU A 164 26.92 -4.95 -1.73
N TYR A 165 27.00 -6.06 -1.04
CA TYR A 165 28.08 -6.29 -0.10
C TYR A 165 29.36 -6.52 -0.90
N GLN A 166 30.41 -5.72 -0.65
CA GLN A 166 31.76 -6.06 -1.07
C GLN A 166 32.22 -7.18 -0.14
N SER A 167 32.48 -8.36 -0.70
CA SER A 167 33.22 -9.40 0.04
C SER A 167 34.62 -8.87 0.29
N ASP A 168 35.03 -8.82 1.54
CA ASP A 168 36.40 -8.57 1.96
C ASP A 168 37.33 -9.62 1.33
#